data_43cf3aeeb6c041d6da92094e125c99d4
#
_entry.id   43cf3aeeb6c041d6da92094e125c99d4
#
_cell.length_a   1.000
_cell.length_b   1.000
_cell.length_c   1.000
_cell.angle_alpha   90.00
_cell.angle_beta   90.00
_cell.angle_gamma   90.00
#
_symmetry.space_group_name_H-M   'P 1'
#
loop_
_entity.id
_entity.type
_entity.pdbx_description
1 polymer ?
#
loop_
_entity_poly.entity_id
_entity_poly.type
_entity_poly.pdbx_seq_one_letter_code
_entity_poly.pdbx_strand_id
1 'polypeptide(L)'
;YQVAKAKTVIIATGGAGRLHYNNFPTSNHYGATADGLILGYRAGAPLLYQDTIQYHPTGAAYPAQIFGALVTEKVRSLGAMLVNVDGEAFMHPLETRDVSAASIIRECSDDRNEGVETPQGKAVWLDTPMIELLHGEGTIEKRIPAMFRMFMQYGIDMRKEPILVYPTLHYQNGGLEINGEGFTNTVNNLLVAGEAVGGIHGRNRLMGNSLLDVIVFGRDAGKAAAAKAKDVTLGKMNLDHVEKYAETLKEAGIDTGMVSPQLLPDYAGKRHL
;
A
#
# COMPACT_ATOMS: atom_id res chain seq x y z
N TYR A 1 -10.43 -27.02 1.92
CA TYR A 1 -11.17 -25.95 1.23
C TYR A 1 -12.47 -25.64 1.96
N GLN A 2 -12.84 -24.35 1.99
CA GLN A 2 -14.16 -23.91 2.43
C GLN A 2 -14.91 -23.35 1.23
N VAL A 3 -16.17 -23.73 1.06
CA VAL A 3 -17.01 -23.25 -0.05
C VAL A 3 -18.08 -22.34 0.49
N ALA A 4 -18.07 -21.08 0.09
CA ALA A 4 -19.10 -20.12 0.43
C ALA A 4 -20.06 -19.93 -0.75
N LYS A 5 -21.37 -20.05 -0.50
CA LYS A 5 -22.40 -19.78 -1.50
C LYS A 5 -22.96 -18.40 -1.25
N ALA A 6 -22.74 -17.47 -2.18
CA ALA A 6 -23.18 -16.08 -2.07
C ALA A 6 -23.87 -15.62 -3.36
N LYS A 7 -24.81 -14.68 -3.23
CA LYS A 7 -25.51 -14.06 -4.37
C LYS A 7 -24.68 -12.97 -5.03
N THR A 8 -23.87 -12.29 -4.24
CA THR A 8 -22.90 -11.26 -4.68
C THR A 8 -21.61 -11.45 -3.92
N VAL A 9 -20.50 -11.05 -4.51
CA VAL A 9 -19.17 -11.08 -3.90
C VAL A 9 -18.56 -9.69 -4.02
N ILE A 10 -17.91 -9.21 -2.96
CA ILE A 10 -17.14 -7.96 -2.97
C ILE A 10 -15.68 -8.29 -2.69
N ILE A 11 -14.77 -7.94 -3.60
CA ILE A 11 -13.34 -7.97 -3.39
C ILE A 11 -12.90 -6.64 -2.77
N ALA A 12 -12.40 -6.68 -1.54
CA ALA A 12 -11.90 -5.52 -0.80
C ALA A 12 -10.59 -5.86 -0.07
N THR A 13 -9.69 -6.55 -0.76
CA THR A 13 -8.49 -7.19 -0.20
C THR A 13 -7.26 -6.29 -0.18
N GLY A 14 -7.39 -5.04 -0.63
CA GLY A 14 -6.23 -4.16 -0.81
C GLY A 14 -5.44 -4.48 -2.09
N GLY A 15 -4.26 -3.92 -2.19
CA GLY A 15 -3.40 -4.00 -3.37
C GLY A 15 -2.24 -4.99 -3.24
N ALA A 16 -1.12 -4.67 -3.88
CA ALA A 16 0.08 -5.50 -4.01
C ALA A 16 1.33 -4.91 -3.35
N GLY A 17 1.18 -3.89 -2.50
CA GLY A 17 2.31 -3.11 -2.00
C GLY A 17 3.29 -3.88 -1.09
N ARG A 18 2.99 -5.13 -0.72
CA ARG A 18 3.92 -6.01 -0.01
C ARG A 18 4.82 -6.83 -0.96
N LEU A 19 4.46 -6.90 -2.21
CA LEU A 19 5.34 -7.49 -3.22
C LEU A 19 6.48 -6.50 -3.49
N HIS A 20 7.68 -6.82 -3.00
CA HIS A 20 8.87 -5.99 -3.17
C HIS A 20 9.24 -5.88 -4.65
N TYR A 21 8.95 -4.75 -5.24
CA TYR A 21 9.35 -4.46 -6.61
C TYR A 21 10.67 -3.69 -6.60
N ASN A 22 11.65 -4.18 -7.34
CA ASN A 22 13.01 -3.59 -7.40
C ASN A 22 13.68 -3.38 -6.03
N ASN A 23 13.41 -4.27 -5.06
CA ASN A 23 13.97 -4.24 -3.70
C ASN A 23 13.63 -2.99 -2.88
N PHE A 24 12.67 -2.18 -3.29
CA PHE A 24 12.21 -1.07 -2.45
C PHE A 24 11.57 -1.58 -1.16
N PRO A 25 11.78 -0.87 -0.04
CA PRO A 25 10.99 -1.15 1.16
C PRO A 25 9.51 -0.85 0.94
N THR A 26 8.66 -1.30 1.84
CA THR A 26 7.23 -1.04 1.76
C THR A 26 6.65 -0.59 3.09
N SER A 27 5.72 0.36 3.03
CA SER A 27 4.90 0.78 4.18
C SER A 27 3.63 -0.06 4.36
N ASN A 28 3.40 -1.05 3.47
CA ASN A 28 2.16 -1.81 3.44
C ASN A 28 2.17 -3.01 4.38
N HIS A 29 0.98 -3.42 4.82
CA HIS A 29 0.76 -4.62 5.61
C HIS A 29 1.21 -5.89 4.86
N TYR A 30 1.62 -6.93 5.60
CA TYR A 30 2.06 -8.21 5.04
C TYR A 30 1.03 -8.90 4.16
N GLY A 31 -0.26 -8.66 4.36
CA GLY A 31 -1.36 -9.18 3.55
C GLY A 31 -1.63 -8.43 2.23
N ALA A 32 -0.88 -7.38 1.90
CA ALA A 32 -1.02 -6.66 0.63
C ALA A 32 -0.25 -7.37 -0.50
N THR A 33 -0.67 -8.59 -0.85
CA THR A 33 0.00 -9.55 -1.72
C THR A 33 -0.75 -9.84 -3.02
N ALA A 34 -1.65 -8.96 -3.44
CA ALA A 34 -2.44 -9.04 -4.68
C ALA A 34 -3.44 -10.21 -4.76
N ASP A 35 -3.74 -10.90 -3.66
CA ASP A 35 -4.59 -12.11 -3.71
C ASP A 35 -5.94 -11.84 -4.37
N GLY A 36 -6.65 -10.78 -3.97
CA GLY A 36 -7.94 -10.42 -4.57
C GLY A 36 -7.84 -9.99 -6.03
N LEU A 37 -6.74 -9.34 -6.42
CA LEU A 37 -6.50 -8.98 -7.82
C LEU A 37 -6.37 -10.24 -8.69
N ILE A 38 -5.61 -11.23 -8.21
CA ILE A 38 -5.44 -12.51 -8.91
C ILE A 38 -6.73 -13.31 -8.95
N LEU A 39 -7.51 -13.33 -7.84
CA LEU A 39 -8.81 -14.00 -7.81
C LEU A 39 -9.77 -13.38 -8.82
N GLY A 40 -9.87 -12.05 -8.86
CA GLY A 40 -10.72 -11.34 -9.82
C GLY A 40 -10.28 -11.55 -11.26
N TYR A 41 -8.98 -11.46 -11.54
CA TYR A 41 -8.41 -11.71 -12.86
C TYR A 41 -8.69 -13.16 -13.35
N ARG A 42 -8.49 -14.15 -12.50
CA ARG A 42 -8.79 -15.55 -12.84
C ARG A 42 -10.28 -15.82 -13.02
N ALA A 43 -11.15 -15.05 -12.36
CA ALA A 43 -12.58 -15.10 -12.59
C ALA A 43 -13.00 -14.43 -13.94
N GLY A 44 -12.08 -13.72 -14.61
CA GLY A 44 -12.31 -13.06 -15.90
C GLY A 44 -12.52 -11.55 -15.81
N ALA A 45 -12.25 -10.92 -14.67
CA ALA A 45 -12.29 -9.46 -14.56
C ALA A 45 -10.99 -8.83 -15.09
N PRO A 46 -11.05 -7.81 -15.95
CA PRO A 46 -9.86 -7.15 -16.46
C PRO A 46 -9.15 -6.32 -15.40
N LEU A 47 -7.87 -6.10 -15.60
CA LEU A 47 -7.02 -5.26 -14.76
C LEU A 47 -6.67 -3.96 -15.49
N LEU A 48 -6.73 -2.83 -14.78
CA LEU A 48 -6.32 -1.51 -15.26
C LEU A 48 -5.03 -1.05 -14.59
N TYR A 49 -4.16 -0.36 -15.34
CA TYR A 49 -2.99 0.37 -14.83
C TYR A 49 -2.06 -0.45 -13.93
N GLN A 50 -1.79 -1.71 -14.26
CA GLN A 50 -0.95 -2.60 -13.43
C GLN A 50 0.49 -2.13 -13.29
N ASP A 51 0.94 -1.26 -14.17
CA ASP A 51 2.24 -0.61 -14.17
C ASP A 51 2.32 0.60 -13.22
N THR A 52 1.25 0.95 -12.51
CA THR A 52 1.17 2.17 -11.70
C THR A 52 1.23 1.89 -10.21
N ILE A 53 2.42 1.70 -9.69
CA ILE A 53 2.69 1.61 -8.27
C ILE A 53 3.17 2.97 -7.77
N GLN A 54 2.54 3.49 -6.72
CA GLN A 54 2.92 4.74 -6.10
C GLN A 54 3.94 4.49 -4.99
N TYR A 55 5.11 5.11 -5.13
CA TYR A 55 6.09 5.20 -4.06
C TYR A 55 5.83 6.43 -3.21
N HIS A 56 5.84 6.26 -1.89
CA HIS A 56 5.89 7.40 -0.99
C HIS A 56 7.34 7.89 -0.91
N PRO A 57 7.64 9.16 -1.18
CA PRO A 57 9.01 9.66 -1.27
C PRO A 57 9.78 9.55 0.05
N THR A 58 9.08 9.63 1.17
CA THR A 58 9.68 9.64 2.51
C THR A 58 9.29 8.40 3.32
N GLY A 59 9.93 7.28 3.04
CA GLY A 59 10.03 6.14 3.97
C GLY A 59 11.24 6.34 4.88
N ALA A 60 11.17 5.94 6.15
CA ALA A 60 12.34 5.97 7.03
C ALA A 60 13.45 5.06 6.47
N ALA A 61 14.64 5.60 6.28
CA ALA A 61 15.79 4.84 5.79
C ALA A 61 16.72 4.37 6.92
N TYR A 62 16.61 4.98 8.09
CA TYR A 62 17.37 4.65 9.28
C TYR A 62 16.55 4.98 10.54
N PRO A 63 16.66 4.20 11.62
CA PRO A 63 17.41 2.95 11.75
C PRO A 63 16.70 1.75 11.11
N ALA A 64 17.40 0.61 11.03
CA ALA A 64 16.93 -0.61 10.36
C ALA A 64 15.57 -1.12 10.88
N GLN A 65 15.27 -0.91 12.16
CA GLN A 65 14.03 -1.37 12.82
C GLN A 65 12.77 -0.70 12.26
N ILE A 66 12.90 0.49 11.70
CA ILE A 66 11.79 1.23 11.07
C ILE A 66 12.00 1.44 9.59
N PHE A 67 12.93 0.70 8.97
CA PHE A 67 13.21 0.80 7.54
C PHE A 67 11.93 0.60 6.71
N GLY A 68 11.63 1.57 5.85
CA GLY A 68 10.43 1.61 5.04
C GLY A 68 9.17 2.14 5.75
N ALA A 69 9.22 2.40 7.06
CA ALA A 69 8.08 2.98 7.76
C ALA A 69 7.72 4.36 7.20
N LEU A 70 6.42 4.65 7.11
CA LEU A 70 5.94 5.89 6.53
C LEU A 70 6.32 7.11 7.36
N VAL A 71 7.09 8.02 6.79
CA VAL A 71 7.26 9.38 7.27
C VAL A 71 6.22 10.26 6.56
N THR A 72 5.21 10.69 7.30
CA THR A 72 4.06 11.41 6.73
C THR A 72 4.47 12.65 5.93
N GLU A 73 3.79 12.90 4.83
CA GLU A 73 3.99 14.09 3.99
C GLU A 73 3.82 15.41 4.75
N LYS A 74 3.10 15.40 5.87
CA LYS A 74 2.93 16.54 6.76
C LYS A 74 4.27 17.08 7.28
N VAL A 75 5.31 16.27 7.39
CA VAL A 75 6.66 16.73 7.78
C VAL A 75 7.17 17.74 6.77
N ARG A 76 7.08 17.42 5.47
CA ARG A 76 7.47 18.34 4.38
C ARG A 76 6.55 19.58 4.31
N SER A 77 5.26 19.40 4.51
CA SER A 77 4.29 20.52 4.52
C SER A 77 4.47 21.48 5.70
N LEU A 78 5.19 21.07 6.74
CA LEU A 78 5.59 21.94 7.85
C LEU A 78 6.95 22.63 7.60
N GLY A 79 7.58 22.41 6.45
CA GLY A 79 8.78 23.12 6.04
C GLY A 79 10.06 22.31 6.06
N ALA A 80 10.03 21.01 6.40
CA ALA A 80 11.22 20.16 6.27
C ALA A 80 11.62 20.00 4.80
N MET A 81 12.88 20.21 4.50
CA MET A 81 13.46 20.12 3.16
C MET A 81 14.19 18.83 2.95
N LEU A 82 14.16 18.33 1.71
CA LEU A 82 14.99 17.23 1.26
C LEU A 82 16.34 17.75 0.82
N VAL A 83 17.40 17.26 1.45
CA VAL A 83 18.78 17.69 1.16
C VAL A 83 19.68 16.48 0.93
N ASN A 84 20.71 16.69 0.11
CA ASN A 84 21.71 15.65 -0.20
C ASN A 84 22.79 15.52 0.90
N VAL A 85 23.84 14.77 0.63
CA VAL A 85 24.95 14.55 1.58
C VAL A 85 25.68 15.86 1.94
N ASP A 86 25.71 16.83 1.03
CA ASP A 86 26.35 18.13 1.23
C ASP A 86 25.42 19.17 1.90
N GLY A 87 24.19 18.80 2.19
CA GLY A 87 23.18 19.67 2.79
C GLY A 87 22.46 20.58 1.78
N GLU A 88 22.61 20.33 0.48
CA GLU A 88 22.00 21.12 -0.57
C GLU A 88 20.60 20.61 -0.91
N ALA A 89 19.62 21.52 -1.00
CA ALA A 89 18.27 21.18 -1.44
C ALA A 89 18.25 20.93 -2.95
N PHE A 90 17.83 19.75 -3.35
CA PHE A 90 17.85 19.32 -4.76
C PHE A 90 16.47 19.35 -5.44
N MET A 91 15.41 19.69 -4.69
CA MET A 91 14.05 19.75 -5.22
C MET A 91 13.13 20.63 -4.37
N HIS A 92 11.98 21.03 -4.94
CA HIS A 92 10.96 21.72 -4.17
C HIS A 92 10.28 20.75 -3.18
N PRO A 93 10.10 21.12 -1.89
CA PRO A 93 9.63 20.18 -0.85
C PRO A 93 8.20 19.68 -1.04
N LEU A 94 7.36 20.40 -1.78
CA LEU A 94 5.94 20.09 -2.00
C LEU A 94 5.64 19.59 -3.42
N GLU A 95 6.64 19.06 -4.12
CA GLU A 95 6.42 18.36 -5.39
C GLU A 95 5.54 17.11 -5.22
N THR A 96 4.96 16.65 -6.35
CA THR A 96 4.18 15.41 -6.38
C THR A 96 5.01 14.21 -5.94
N ARG A 97 4.33 13.13 -5.50
CA ARG A 97 5.02 11.95 -4.95
C ARG A 97 5.93 11.26 -5.93
N ASP A 98 5.51 11.16 -7.18
CA ASP A 98 6.28 10.58 -8.28
C ASP A 98 7.54 11.37 -8.58
N VAL A 99 7.42 12.70 -8.71
CA VAL A 99 8.56 13.61 -8.91
C VAL A 99 9.51 13.55 -7.72
N SER A 100 8.98 13.63 -6.50
CA SER A 100 9.78 13.55 -5.28
C SER A 100 10.54 12.22 -5.15
N ALA A 101 9.85 11.09 -5.40
CA ALA A 101 10.49 9.77 -5.34
C ALA A 101 11.58 9.62 -6.41
N ALA A 102 11.29 10.04 -7.66
CA ALA A 102 12.26 10.01 -8.74
C ALA A 102 13.49 10.88 -8.46
N SER A 103 13.29 12.07 -7.87
CA SER A 103 14.40 12.97 -7.51
C SER A 103 15.30 12.35 -6.45
N ILE A 104 14.73 11.74 -5.40
CA ILE A 104 15.51 11.05 -4.35
C ILE A 104 16.29 9.86 -4.93
N ILE A 105 15.64 9.03 -5.76
CA ILE A 105 16.28 7.89 -6.41
C ILE A 105 17.47 8.36 -7.26
N ARG A 106 17.28 9.45 -8.02
CA ARG A 106 18.33 10.03 -8.86
C ARG A 106 19.48 10.56 -8.02
N GLU A 107 19.21 11.23 -6.90
CA GLU A 107 20.25 11.77 -6.01
C GLU A 107 21.08 10.65 -5.37
N CYS A 108 20.44 9.53 -5.05
CA CYS A 108 21.08 8.34 -4.49
C CYS A 108 21.70 7.42 -5.55
N SER A 109 21.54 7.71 -6.85
CA SER A 109 22.10 6.87 -7.92
C SER A 109 23.64 6.93 -7.96
N ASP A 110 24.25 5.90 -8.54
CA ASP A 110 25.72 5.83 -8.66
C ASP A 110 26.28 6.94 -9.54
N ASP A 111 25.51 7.43 -10.50
CA ASP A 111 25.93 8.53 -11.40
C ASP A 111 26.10 9.87 -10.66
N ARG A 112 25.19 10.15 -9.72
CA ARG A 112 25.28 11.39 -8.91
C ARG A 112 26.08 11.18 -7.64
N ASN A 113 25.86 10.07 -6.97
CA ASN A 113 26.53 9.66 -5.74
C ASN A 113 26.42 10.68 -4.57
N GLU A 114 25.31 11.40 -4.52
CA GLU A 114 25.05 12.45 -3.52
C GLU A 114 24.13 11.99 -2.39
N GLY A 115 23.86 10.67 -2.30
CA GLY A 115 23.15 10.05 -1.20
C GLY A 115 24.04 9.75 0.00
N VAL A 116 23.45 9.78 1.19
CA VAL A 116 24.07 9.37 2.46
C VAL A 116 24.08 7.85 2.56
N GLU A 117 25.23 7.25 2.83
CA GLU A 117 25.35 5.79 3.00
C GLU A 117 24.68 5.33 4.30
N THR A 118 23.86 4.29 4.21
CA THR A 118 23.27 3.60 5.36
C THR A 118 23.46 2.09 5.22
N PRO A 119 23.29 1.31 6.28
CA PRO A 119 23.37 -0.16 6.20
C PRO A 119 22.35 -0.79 5.24
N GLN A 120 21.29 -0.07 4.87
CA GLN A 120 20.22 -0.51 3.97
C GLN A 120 20.38 0.06 2.54
N GLY A 121 21.40 0.84 2.26
CA GLY A 121 21.64 1.52 1.00
C GLY A 121 21.70 3.04 1.17
N LYS A 122 21.75 3.77 0.05
CA LYS A 122 21.81 5.23 0.07
C LYS A 122 20.45 5.86 0.40
N ALA A 123 20.49 6.99 1.09
CA ALA A 123 19.31 7.77 1.51
C ALA A 123 19.60 9.28 1.39
N VAL A 124 18.60 10.11 1.59
CA VAL A 124 18.75 11.57 1.67
C VAL A 124 18.30 12.07 3.04
N TRP A 125 18.78 13.22 3.45
CA TRP A 125 18.31 13.88 4.65
C TRP A 125 16.96 14.54 4.43
N LEU A 126 16.09 14.45 5.43
CA LEU A 126 14.91 15.30 5.60
C LEU A 126 15.20 16.22 6.78
N ASP A 127 15.42 17.50 6.50
CA ASP A 127 15.80 18.51 7.49
C ASP A 127 14.60 18.90 8.37
N THR A 128 14.34 18.06 9.37
CA THR A 128 13.22 18.25 10.30
C THR A 128 13.44 19.38 11.31
N PRO A 129 14.67 19.73 11.78
CA PRO A 129 14.89 20.89 12.63
C PRO A 129 14.40 22.22 12.04
N MET A 130 14.36 22.34 10.72
CA MET A 130 13.82 23.52 10.04
C MET A 130 12.37 23.81 10.47
N ILE A 131 11.58 22.81 10.83
CA ILE A 131 10.19 22.98 11.32
C ILE A 131 10.16 23.81 12.61
N GLU A 132 11.06 23.52 13.57
CA GLU A 132 11.15 24.26 14.82
C GLU A 132 11.62 25.70 14.58
N LEU A 133 12.54 25.91 13.64
CA LEU A 133 13.01 27.25 13.25
C LEU A 133 11.90 28.09 12.62
N LEU A 134 11.07 27.48 11.77
CA LEU A 134 9.99 28.20 11.05
C LEU A 134 8.77 28.46 11.92
N HIS A 135 8.42 27.55 12.83
CA HIS A 135 7.14 27.60 13.54
C HIS A 135 7.26 27.71 15.06
N GLY A 136 8.48 27.71 15.58
CA GLY A 136 8.76 27.78 17.02
C GLY A 136 8.95 26.41 17.68
N GLU A 137 9.64 26.43 18.81
CA GLU A 137 9.99 25.25 19.59
C GLU A 137 8.75 24.46 20.03
N GLY A 138 8.83 23.11 19.96
CA GLY A 138 7.75 22.18 20.31
C GLY A 138 6.72 21.94 19.20
N THR A 139 6.90 22.52 18.01
CA THR A 139 5.99 22.30 16.88
C THR A 139 5.95 20.85 16.43
N ILE A 140 7.08 20.19 16.31
CA ILE A 140 7.17 18.77 15.90
C ILE A 140 6.39 17.89 16.86
N GLU A 141 6.63 18.06 18.17
CA GLU A 141 5.97 17.28 19.20
C GLU A 141 4.44 17.49 19.19
N LYS A 142 3.99 18.70 18.99
CA LYS A 142 2.57 19.06 18.95
C LYS A 142 1.86 18.65 17.64
N ARG A 143 2.49 18.87 16.49
CA ARG A 143 1.84 18.75 15.18
C ARG A 143 2.00 17.37 14.52
N ILE A 144 3.09 16.67 14.85
CA ILE A 144 3.43 15.34 14.31
C ILE A 144 3.90 14.36 15.41
N PRO A 145 3.15 14.22 16.51
CA PRO A 145 3.57 13.46 17.69
C PRO A 145 3.87 11.98 17.41
N ALA A 146 3.21 11.39 16.43
CA ALA A 146 3.46 10.00 16.06
C ALA A 146 4.86 9.81 15.44
N MET A 147 5.27 10.74 14.56
CA MET A 147 6.61 10.73 13.96
C MET A 147 7.67 10.98 15.03
N PHE A 148 7.46 11.99 15.87
CA PHE A 148 8.36 12.30 16.95
C PHE A 148 8.61 11.08 17.86
N ARG A 149 7.55 10.43 18.34
CA ARG A 149 7.68 9.22 19.17
C ARG A 149 8.37 8.06 18.43
N MET A 150 8.07 7.86 17.15
CA MET A 150 8.68 6.80 16.35
C MET A 150 10.20 6.92 16.31
N PHE A 151 10.74 8.10 16.05
CA PHE A 151 12.18 8.32 15.99
C PHE A 151 12.83 8.40 17.38
N MET A 152 12.15 9.02 18.35
CA MET A 152 12.65 9.10 19.74
C MET A 152 12.83 7.74 20.41
N GLN A 153 12.08 6.72 20.04
CA GLN A 153 12.28 5.34 20.52
C GLN A 153 13.68 4.80 20.19
N TYR A 154 14.33 5.37 19.20
CA TYR A 154 15.69 5.00 18.75
C TYR A 154 16.72 6.09 19.05
N GLY A 155 16.38 7.05 19.90
CA GLY A 155 17.28 8.12 20.31
C GLY A 155 17.48 9.25 19.30
N ILE A 156 16.67 9.28 18.22
CA ILE A 156 16.74 10.31 17.18
C ILE A 156 15.74 11.43 17.51
N ASP A 157 16.24 12.60 17.86
CA ASP A 157 15.43 13.78 18.17
C ASP A 157 15.24 14.64 16.91
N MET A 158 14.13 14.44 16.21
CA MET A 158 13.77 15.18 14.98
C MET A 158 13.77 16.70 15.13
N ARG A 159 13.77 17.24 16.36
CA ARG A 159 13.82 18.69 16.62
C ARG A 159 15.25 19.24 16.51
N LYS A 160 16.25 18.36 16.67
CA LYS A 160 17.67 18.72 16.78
C LYS A 160 18.52 18.20 15.62
N GLU A 161 18.10 17.11 15.02
CA GLU A 161 18.83 16.43 13.95
C GLU A 161 17.88 16.00 12.81
N PRO A 162 18.34 16.05 11.56
CA PRO A 162 17.57 15.57 10.41
C PRO A 162 17.41 14.06 10.47
N ILE A 163 16.42 13.54 9.75
CA ILE A 163 16.17 12.11 9.62
C ILE A 163 16.49 11.63 8.20
N LEU A 164 16.92 10.37 8.08
CA LEU A 164 17.19 9.75 6.79
C LEU A 164 15.92 9.15 6.20
N VAL A 165 15.68 9.45 4.92
CA VAL A 165 14.50 8.97 4.17
C VAL A 165 14.90 8.44 2.79
N TYR A 166 14.11 7.46 2.31
CA TYR A 166 14.21 6.90 0.97
C TYR A 166 12.80 6.49 0.49
N PRO A 167 12.51 6.46 -0.81
CA PRO A 167 11.21 6.05 -1.31
C PRO A 167 10.81 4.66 -0.85
N THR A 168 9.54 4.52 -0.45
CA THR A 168 8.94 3.28 0.01
C THR A 168 7.68 2.95 -0.80
N LEU A 169 7.50 1.69 -1.16
CA LEU A 169 6.31 1.19 -1.83
C LEU A 169 5.09 1.45 -0.95
N HIS A 170 4.05 2.09 -1.49
CA HIS A 170 2.99 2.62 -0.65
C HIS A 170 1.57 2.31 -1.11
N TYR A 171 1.26 2.49 -2.40
CA TYR A 171 -0.10 2.36 -2.91
C TYR A 171 -0.12 1.87 -4.35
N GLN A 172 -1.02 0.95 -4.65
CA GLN A 172 -1.26 0.52 -6.02
C GLN A 172 -2.43 1.31 -6.63
N ASN A 173 -2.17 2.03 -7.74
CA ASN A 173 -3.23 2.76 -8.45
C ASN A 173 -3.98 1.87 -9.43
N GLY A 174 -3.33 0.82 -9.94
CA GLY A 174 -3.93 -0.21 -10.75
C GLY A 174 -4.74 -1.21 -9.93
N GLY A 175 -5.61 -1.94 -10.59
CA GLY A 175 -6.46 -2.94 -9.95
C GLY A 175 -7.53 -3.47 -10.90
N LEU A 176 -8.55 -4.09 -10.35
CA LEU A 176 -9.68 -4.63 -11.12
C LEU A 176 -10.55 -3.51 -11.69
N GLU A 177 -10.94 -3.64 -12.95
CA GLU A 177 -11.82 -2.70 -13.62
C GLU A 177 -13.25 -2.82 -13.12
N ILE A 178 -13.87 -1.67 -12.81
CA ILE A 178 -15.27 -1.59 -12.39
C ILE A 178 -16.03 -0.50 -13.17
N ASN A 179 -17.35 -0.61 -13.17
CA ASN A 179 -18.26 0.45 -13.59
C ASN A 179 -18.52 1.47 -12.45
N GLY A 180 -19.32 2.48 -12.70
CA GLY A 180 -19.66 3.52 -11.71
C GLY A 180 -20.37 3.04 -10.46
N GLU A 181 -20.93 1.83 -10.45
CA GLU A 181 -21.63 1.21 -9.32
C GLU A 181 -20.75 0.22 -8.52
N GLY A 182 -19.52 0.00 -8.96
CA GLY A 182 -18.56 -0.91 -8.33
C GLY A 182 -18.59 -2.35 -8.85
N PHE A 183 -19.42 -2.66 -9.85
CA PHE A 183 -19.44 -3.98 -10.49
C PHE A 183 -18.31 -4.12 -11.51
N THR A 184 -17.75 -5.32 -11.61
CA THR A 184 -16.91 -5.67 -12.75
C THR A 184 -17.78 -5.76 -14.01
N ASN A 185 -17.20 -5.38 -15.16
CA ASN A 185 -17.94 -5.38 -16.44
C ASN A 185 -18.10 -6.78 -17.04
N THR A 186 -17.31 -7.76 -16.62
CA THR A 186 -17.20 -9.08 -17.25
C THR A 186 -17.63 -10.23 -16.36
N VAL A 187 -17.57 -10.06 -15.03
CA VAL A 187 -17.96 -11.10 -14.07
C VAL A 187 -19.24 -10.72 -13.34
N ASN A 188 -20.29 -11.47 -13.59
CA ASN A 188 -21.60 -11.19 -12.99
C ASN A 188 -21.56 -11.26 -11.45
N ASN A 189 -22.23 -10.30 -10.81
CA ASN A 189 -22.41 -10.23 -9.36
C ASN A 189 -21.10 -10.08 -8.56
N LEU A 190 -19.99 -9.73 -9.22
CA LEU A 190 -18.72 -9.39 -8.60
C LEU A 190 -18.55 -7.87 -8.53
N LEU A 191 -18.31 -7.37 -7.32
CA LEU A 191 -17.98 -5.98 -7.05
C LEU A 191 -16.58 -5.88 -6.47
N VAL A 192 -15.99 -4.70 -6.61
CA VAL A 192 -14.67 -4.41 -6.04
C VAL A 192 -14.71 -3.05 -5.34
N ALA A 193 -13.98 -2.91 -4.24
CA ALA A 193 -13.87 -1.65 -3.49
C ALA A 193 -12.46 -1.47 -2.89
N GLY A 194 -12.10 -0.22 -2.64
CA GLY A 194 -10.80 0.16 -2.07
C GLY A 194 -9.63 -0.05 -3.04
N GLU A 195 -8.44 -0.22 -2.52
CA GLU A 195 -7.19 -0.32 -3.30
C GLU A 195 -7.16 -1.50 -4.30
N ALA A 196 -8.08 -2.45 -4.20
CA ALA A 196 -8.23 -3.51 -5.20
C ALA A 196 -8.81 -3.01 -6.54
N VAL A 197 -9.38 -1.79 -6.57
CA VAL A 197 -9.96 -1.18 -7.76
C VAL A 197 -8.90 -0.43 -8.55
N GLY A 198 -8.84 -0.68 -9.86
CA GLY A 198 -8.03 0.10 -10.80
C GLY A 198 -8.76 1.35 -11.31
N GLY A 199 -8.04 2.46 -11.42
CA GLY A 199 -8.50 3.62 -12.17
C GLY A 199 -9.24 4.72 -11.41
N ILE A 200 -9.72 4.49 -10.17
CA ILE A 200 -10.42 5.53 -9.39
C ILE A 200 -9.56 6.79 -9.22
N HIS A 201 -8.27 6.61 -9.00
CA HIS A 201 -7.31 7.69 -8.81
C HIS A 201 -6.45 7.98 -10.06
N GLY A 202 -6.83 7.44 -11.21
CA GLY A 202 -5.97 7.48 -12.39
C GLY A 202 -4.67 6.72 -12.15
N ARG A 203 -3.54 7.31 -12.56
CA ARG A 203 -2.21 6.69 -12.47
C ARG A 203 -1.39 7.16 -11.27
N ASN A 204 -1.86 8.17 -10.52
CA ASN A 204 -1.11 8.75 -9.39
C ASN A 204 -2.07 9.36 -8.36
N ARG A 205 -2.31 8.67 -7.27
CA ARG A 205 -3.24 9.05 -6.22
C ARG A 205 -2.75 10.25 -5.41
N LEU A 206 -3.64 11.21 -5.17
CA LEU A 206 -3.39 12.32 -4.24
C LEU A 206 -3.46 11.86 -2.77
N MET A 207 -2.68 12.51 -1.92
CA MET A 207 -2.65 12.24 -0.47
C MET A 207 -4.05 12.29 0.15
N GLY A 208 -4.34 11.30 1.01
CA GLY A 208 -5.60 11.21 1.76
C GLY A 208 -6.75 10.56 1.00
N ASN A 209 -6.75 10.58 -0.34
CA ASN A 209 -7.88 10.10 -1.14
C ASN A 209 -8.15 8.59 -0.99
N SER A 210 -7.17 7.77 -0.58
CA SER A 210 -7.42 6.35 -0.32
C SER A 210 -8.40 6.11 0.84
N LEU A 211 -8.38 6.94 1.88
CA LEU A 211 -9.34 6.83 2.97
C LEU A 211 -10.75 7.23 2.54
N LEU A 212 -10.87 8.24 1.68
CA LEU A 212 -12.15 8.62 1.08
C LEU A 212 -12.69 7.51 0.19
N ASP A 213 -11.82 6.92 -0.62
CA ASP A 213 -12.14 5.80 -1.50
C ASP A 213 -12.74 4.63 -0.70
N VAL A 214 -12.03 4.08 0.28
CA VAL A 214 -12.53 2.92 1.04
C VAL A 214 -13.85 3.19 1.77
N ILE A 215 -14.11 4.42 2.20
CA ILE A 215 -15.35 4.80 2.87
C ILE A 215 -16.50 4.98 1.87
N VAL A 216 -16.28 5.77 0.82
CA VAL A 216 -17.33 6.14 -0.14
C VAL A 216 -17.66 4.94 -1.04
N PHE A 217 -16.68 4.42 -1.76
CA PHE A 217 -16.92 3.33 -2.72
C PHE A 217 -17.17 1.99 -2.01
N GLY A 218 -16.59 1.76 -0.82
CA GLY A 218 -16.93 0.59 -0.01
C GLY A 218 -18.39 0.58 0.43
N ARG A 219 -18.91 1.75 0.85
CA ARG A 219 -20.33 1.91 1.18
C ARG A 219 -21.23 1.71 -0.04
N ASP A 220 -20.87 2.30 -1.17
CA ASP A 220 -21.70 2.26 -2.37
C ASP A 220 -21.67 0.85 -3.01
N ALA A 221 -20.53 0.17 -3.03
CA ALA A 221 -20.44 -1.25 -3.41
C ALA A 221 -21.29 -2.15 -2.49
N GLY A 222 -21.29 -1.90 -1.17
CA GLY A 222 -22.14 -2.63 -0.23
C GLY A 222 -23.63 -2.44 -0.50
N LYS A 223 -24.09 -1.22 -0.80
CA LYS A 223 -25.48 -0.93 -1.18
C LYS A 223 -25.87 -1.59 -2.50
N ALA A 224 -25.00 -1.48 -3.52
CA ALA A 224 -25.24 -2.07 -4.83
C ALA A 224 -25.28 -3.61 -4.74
N ALA A 225 -24.37 -4.23 -3.99
CA ALA A 225 -24.37 -5.67 -3.72
C ALA A 225 -25.67 -6.14 -3.04
N ALA A 226 -26.13 -5.42 -2.01
CA ALA A 226 -27.36 -5.74 -1.29
C ALA A 226 -28.62 -5.58 -2.16
N ALA A 227 -28.67 -4.56 -3.03
CA ALA A 227 -29.74 -4.39 -3.99
C ALA A 227 -29.77 -5.53 -5.01
N LYS A 228 -28.62 -5.82 -5.62
CA LYS A 228 -28.47 -6.89 -6.61
C LYS A 228 -28.81 -8.27 -6.06
N ALA A 229 -28.46 -8.55 -4.81
CA ALA A 229 -28.73 -9.83 -4.16
C ALA A 229 -30.22 -10.18 -4.06
N LYS A 230 -31.14 -9.21 -4.18
CA LYS A 230 -32.60 -9.46 -4.18
C LYS A 230 -33.03 -10.19 -5.44
N ASP A 231 -32.40 -9.88 -6.57
CA ASP A 231 -32.78 -10.38 -7.91
C ASP A 231 -31.98 -11.60 -8.34
N VAL A 232 -30.93 -11.98 -7.59
CA VAL A 232 -30.07 -13.11 -7.94
C VAL A 232 -30.63 -14.41 -7.35
N THR A 233 -30.84 -15.39 -8.21
CA THR A 233 -31.11 -16.79 -7.83
C THR A 233 -29.80 -17.58 -7.77
N LEU A 234 -29.57 -18.29 -6.67
CA LEU A 234 -28.36 -19.11 -6.52
C LEU A 234 -28.39 -20.33 -7.45
N GLY A 235 -27.39 -20.47 -8.30
CA GLY A 235 -27.21 -21.62 -9.18
C GLY A 235 -26.76 -22.89 -8.45
N LYS A 236 -26.55 -23.97 -9.21
CA LYS A 236 -25.87 -25.17 -8.70
C LYS A 236 -24.42 -24.84 -8.45
N MET A 237 -23.87 -25.37 -7.36
CA MET A 237 -22.43 -25.27 -7.08
C MET A 237 -21.72 -26.47 -7.70
N ASN A 238 -20.51 -26.23 -8.22
CA ASN A 238 -19.54 -27.25 -8.56
C ASN A 238 -18.15 -26.82 -8.07
N LEU A 239 -17.21 -27.73 -8.10
CA LEU A 239 -15.82 -27.51 -7.73
C LEU A 239 -14.87 -27.66 -8.90
N ASP A 240 -15.38 -27.69 -10.14
CA ASP A 240 -14.60 -27.93 -11.37
C ASP A 240 -13.40 -27.00 -11.48
N HIS A 241 -13.58 -25.72 -11.06
CA HIS A 241 -12.50 -24.73 -11.06
C HIS A 241 -11.40 -25.04 -10.02
N VAL A 242 -11.75 -25.68 -8.90
CA VAL A 242 -10.78 -26.10 -7.87
C VAL A 242 -9.99 -27.30 -8.35
N GLU A 243 -10.67 -28.27 -8.99
CA GLU A 243 -10.05 -29.45 -9.57
C GLU A 243 -9.07 -29.05 -10.68
N LYS A 244 -9.53 -28.18 -11.62
CA LYS A 244 -8.67 -27.64 -12.68
C LYS A 244 -7.45 -26.90 -12.14
N TYR A 245 -7.61 -26.13 -11.05
CA TYR A 245 -6.47 -25.45 -10.42
C TYR A 245 -5.51 -26.44 -9.77
N ALA A 246 -6.01 -27.47 -9.11
CA ALA A 246 -5.18 -28.52 -8.54
C ALA A 246 -4.37 -29.28 -9.62
N GLU A 247 -4.99 -29.55 -10.79
CA GLU A 247 -4.29 -30.10 -11.96
C GLU A 247 -3.18 -29.19 -12.45
N THR A 248 -3.46 -27.87 -12.60
CA THR A 248 -2.46 -26.86 -13.00
C THR A 248 -1.25 -26.86 -12.04
N LEU A 249 -1.48 -26.95 -10.73
CA LEU A 249 -0.39 -27.02 -9.73
C LEU A 249 0.42 -28.30 -9.87
N LYS A 250 -0.26 -29.43 -10.09
CA LYS A 250 0.39 -30.72 -10.29
C LYS A 250 1.25 -30.74 -11.56
N GLU A 251 0.74 -30.22 -12.67
CA GLU A 251 1.47 -30.09 -13.94
C GLU A 251 2.70 -29.20 -13.80
N ALA A 252 2.61 -28.14 -12.98
CA ALA A 252 3.72 -27.24 -12.66
C ALA A 252 4.73 -27.83 -11.64
N GLY A 253 4.53 -29.08 -11.18
CA GLY A 253 5.38 -29.71 -10.17
C GLY A 253 5.26 -29.09 -8.77
N ILE A 254 4.20 -28.32 -8.49
CA ILE A 254 3.96 -27.64 -7.22
C ILE A 254 3.08 -28.53 -6.31
N ASP A 255 3.46 -29.76 -6.12
CA ASP A 255 2.86 -30.64 -5.09
C ASP A 255 3.85 -30.77 -3.93
N THR A 256 3.75 -29.84 -2.99
CA THR A 256 4.67 -29.82 -1.85
C THR A 256 4.16 -30.62 -0.65
N GLY A 257 2.93 -31.10 -0.68
CA GLY A 257 2.28 -31.68 0.50
C GLY A 257 2.15 -30.70 1.68
N MET A 258 2.53 -29.43 1.47
CA MET A 258 2.47 -28.42 2.52
C MET A 258 1.06 -27.90 2.71
N VAL A 259 0.64 -27.83 3.96
CA VAL A 259 -0.63 -27.21 4.37
C VAL A 259 -0.32 -25.81 4.89
N SER A 260 -1.12 -24.83 4.50
CA SER A 260 -0.99 -23.49 5.05
C SER A 260 -1.10 -23.51 6.57
N PRO A 261 -0.17 -22.91 7.32
CA PRO A 261 -0.28 -22.87 8.78
C PRO A 261 -1.52 -22.10 9.21
N GLN A 262 -2.12 -22.53 10.31
CA GLN A 262 -3.19 -21.76 10.94
C GLN A 262 -2.57 -20.52 11.60
N LEU A 263 -2.77 -19.36 10.98
CA LEU A 263 -2.19 -18.09 11.45
C LEU A 263 -3.03 -17.40 12.54
N LEU A 264 -4.30 -17.79 12.67
CA LEU A 264 -5.20 -17.26 13.68
C LEU A 264 -5.44 -18.30 14.78
N PRO A 265 -5.48 -17.88 16.04
CA PRO A 265 -5.87 -18.76 17.13
C PRO A 265 -7.24 -19.38 16.87
N ASP A 266 -7.43 -20.63 17.24
CA ASP A 266 -8.73 -21.28 17.19
C ASP A 266 -9.65 -20.71 18.28
N TYR A 267 -10.57 -19.85 17.90
CA TYR A 267 -11.57 -19.28 18.79
C TYR A 267 -12.86 -20.13 18.87
N ALA A 268 -13.01 -21.15 18.05
CA ALA A 268 -14.23 -21.92 17.93
C ALA A 268 -14.57 -22.71 19.21
N GLY A 269 -13.57 -23.19 19.92
CA GLY A 269 -13.75 -23.96 21.16
C GLY A 269 -14.03 -23.11 22.43
N LYS A 270 -14.03 -21.77 22.34
CA LYS A 270 -14.16 -20.87 23.47
C LYS A 270 -15.37 -19.93 23.42
N ARG A 271 -16.31 -20.15 22.53
CA ARG A 271 -17.57 -19.40 22.55
C ARG A 271 -18.44 -19.88 23.70
N HIS A 272 -18.23 -19.32 24.86
CA HIS A 272 -19.28 -19.22 25.87
C HIS A 272 -20.20 -18.08 25.43
N LEU A 273 -21.31 -18.43 24.78
CA LEU A 273 -22.45 -17.54 24.63
C LEU A 273 -23.18 -17.45 25.98
#